data_fda3f85512bef9254759cc02d99f6448
#
_entry.id   fda3f85512bef9254759cc02d99f6448
#
_cell.length_a   1.000
_cell.length_b   1.000
_cell.length_c   1.000
_cell.angle_alpha   90.00
_cell.angle_beta   90.00
_cell.angle_gamma   90.00
#
_symmetry.space_group_name_H-M   'P 1'
#
loop_
_entity.id
_entity.type
_entity.pdbx_description
1 polymer ?
#
loop_
_entity_poly.entity_id
_entity_poly.type
_entity_poly.pdbx_seq_one_letter_code
_entity_poly.pdbx_strand_id
1 'polypeptide(L)'
;MATIAITPDQNVIEAEIFVAAPRERVFQALTDPTQTPRWWGQKGMYRVTRSEADFRPGGKYFSEGEGVDGKKFRVEGEYLEIDPPRLIVQTWVPSFSNITGTVVRWELESRPVHGLQTTGPNRMGTGTLVKLRHTGFANNRPSAEDHARGWQRVLGWMQAFVEKGETADTREPLSA
;
A
#
# COMPACT_ATOMS: atom_id res chain seq x y z
N MET A 1 -0.19 -11.65 8.10
CA MET A 1 0.36 -10.44 8.75
C MET A 1 1.60 -10.00 7.99
N ALA A 2 1.72 -8.69 7.75
CA ALA A 2 2.89 -8.15 7.07
C ALA A 2 4.17 -8.31 7.90
N THR A 3 5.28 -8.65 7.26
CA THR A 3 6.60 -8.58 7.84
C THR A 3 7.26 -7.28 7.41
N ILE A 4 7.90 -6.58 8.35
CA ILE A 4 8.51 -5.27 8.12
C ILE A 4 9.92 -5.28 8.69
N ALA A 5 10.88 -4.77 7.92
CA ALA A 5 12.24 -4.56 8.37
C ALA A 5 12.78 -3.23 7.85
N ILE A 6 13.63 -2.60 8.64
CA ILE A 6 14.41 -1.44 8.21
C ILE A 6 15.86 -1.91 8.07
N THR A 7 16.51 -1.57 6.96
CA THR A 7 17.91 -1.96 6.73
C THR A 7 18.84 -1.36 7.78
N PRO A 8 20.00 -1.99 8.06
CA PRO A 8 20.92 -1.51 9.10
C PRO A 8 21.42 -0.08 8.91
N ASP A 9 21.53 0.39 7.66
CA ASP A 9 21.87 1.78 7.33
C ASP A 9 20.68 2.74 7.46
N GLN A 10 19.49 2.20 7.81
CA GLN A 10 18.24 2.94 8.01
C GLN A 10 17.74 3.71 6.78
N ASN A 11 18.19 3.31 5.60
CA ASN A 11 17.84 3.96 4.34
C ASN A 11 16.62 3.34 3.66
N VAL A 12 16.35 2.06 3.91
CA VAL A 12 15.32 1.28 3.20
C VAL A 12 14.38 0.58 4.19
N ILE A 13 13.09 0.71 3.92
CA ILE A 13 12.06 -0.13 4.55
C ILE A 13 11.74 -1.25 3.55
N GLU A 14 11.81 -2.48 4.02
CA GLU A 14 11.39 -3.66 3.28
C GLU A 14 10.19 -4.29 3.98
N ALA A 15 9.14 -4.54 3.22
CA ALA A 15 7.91 -5.12 3.75
C ALA A 15 7.36 -6.15 2.77
N GLU A 16 6.70 -7.17 3.30
CA GLU A 16 5.97 -8.11 2.46
C GLU A 16 4.75 -8.66 3.18
N ILE A 17 3.74 -9.01 2.39
CA ILE A 17 2.52 -9.64 2.85
C ILE A 17 2.01 -10.59 1.76
N PHE A 18 1.46 -11.72 2.19
CA PHE A 18 0.75 -12.63 1.29
C PHE A 18 -0.74 -12.27 1.24
N VAL A 19 -1.30 -12.16 0.04
CA VAL A 19 -2.72 -11.88 -0.20
C VAL A 19 -3.33 -13.05 -0.96
N ALA A 20 -4.41 -13.62 -0.43
CA ALA A 20 -5.11 -14.76 -1.03
C ALA A 20 -6.04 -14.31 -2.18
N ALA A 21 -5.47 -13.65 -3.18
CA ALA A 21 -6.15 -13.18 -4.38
C ALA A 21 -5.17 -13.07 -5.54
N PRO A 22 -5.64 -13.11 -6.80
CA PRO A 22 -4.79 -12.92 -7.96
C PRO A 22 -4.13 -11.54 -7.96
N ARG A 23 -2.92 -11.46 -8.50
CA ARG A 23 -2.15 -10.19 -8.53
C ARG A 23 -2.85 -9.07 -9.32
N GLU A 24 -3.66 -9.41 -10.31
CA GLU A 24 -4.47 -8.45 -11.05
C GLU A 24 -5.44 -7.72 -10.11
N ARG A 25 -6.05 -8.44 -9.17
CA ARG A 25 -6.96 -7.85 -8.18
C ARG A 25 -6.22 -6.98 -7.18
N VAL A 26 -5.05 -7.42 -6.71
CA VAL A 26 -4.19 -6.63 -5.81
C VAL A 26 -3.69 -5.37 -6.53
N PHE A 27 -3.22 -5.51 -7.76
CA PHE A 27 -2.76 -4.41 -8.59
C PHE A 27 -3.84 -3.35 -8.75
N GLN A 28 -5.08 -3.76 -9.01
CA GLN A 28 -6.23 -2.87 -9.12
C GLN A 28 -6.48 -2.09 -7.82
N ALA A 29 -6.42 -2.76 -6.67
CA ALA A 29 -6.61 -2.10 -5.38
C ALA A 29 -5.56 -1.02 -5.12
N LEU A 30 -4.32 -1.23 -5.58
CA LEU A 30 -3.21 -0.29 -5.41
C LEU A 30 -3.21 0.87 -6.42
N THR A 31 -3.81 0.70 -7.59
CA THR A 31 -3.67 1.65 -8.70
C THR A 31 -4.96 2.37 -9.08
N ASP A 32 -6.12 1.81 -8.76
CA ASP A 32 -7.41 2.44 -9.06
C ASP A 32 -7.71 3.52 -8.01
N PRO A 33 -7.68 4.81 -8.38
CA PRO A 33 -7.90 5.90 -7.44
C PRO A 33 -9.32 5.93 -6.86
N THR A 34 -10.28 5.24 -7.46
CA THR A 34 -11.63 5.10 -6.90
C THR A 34 -11.69 4.10 -5.76
N GLN A 35 -10.75 3.16 -5.70
CA GLN A 35 -10.68 2.15 -4.64
C GLN A 35 -9.90 2.62 -3.42
N THR A 36 -8.84 3.41 -3.59
CA THR A 36 -7.98 3.85 -2.49
C THR A 36 -8.74 4.46 -1.31
N PRO A 37 -9.70 5.40 -1.51
CA PRO A 37 -10.47 5.95 -0.39
C PRO A 37 -11.37 4.93 0.32
N ARG A 38 -11.64 3.81 -0.31
CA ARG A 38 -12.48 2.77 0.30
C ARG A 38 -11.74 1.94 1.34
N TRP A 39 -10.45 1.70 1.11
CA TRP A 39 -9.72 0.77 1.97
C TRP A 39 -8.59 1.38 2.79
N TRP A 40 -8.04 2.53 2.40
CA TRP A 40 -6.90 3.14 3.07
C TRP A 40 -7.35 4.00 4.23
N GLY A 41 -7.34 3.43 5.42
CA GLY A 41 -7.67 4.13 6.64
C GLY A 41 -8.56 3.33 7.60
N GLN A 42 -8.81 3.92 8.74
CA GLN A 42 -9.61 3.35 9.81
C GLN A 42 -10.20 4.45 10.69
N LYS A 43 -11.42 4.28 11.14
CA LYS A 43 -12.04 5.20 12.14
C LYS A 43 -11.19 5.24 13.40
N GLY A 44 -11.00 6.42 13.96
CA GLY A 44 -10.16 6.63 15.13
C GLY A 44 -8.66 6.75 14.84
N MET A 45 -8.27 6.81 13.57
CA MET A 45 -6.89 7.02 13.16
C MET A 45 -6.80 8.08 12.05
N TYR A 46 -6.76 7.68 10.81
CA TYR A 46 -6.83 8.55 9.65
C TYR A 46 -7.44 7.79 8.47
N ARG A 47 -7.87 8.50 7.46
CA ARG A 47 -8.35 7.88 6.23
C ARG A 47 -8.03 8.73 5.00
N VAL A 48 -7.80 8.07 3.89
CA VAL A 48 -7.78 8.72 2.57
C VAL A 48 -9.23 9.01 2.17
N THR A 49 -9.48 10.24 1.75
CA THR A 49 -10.81 10.70 1.33
C THR A 49 -10.91 10.92 -0.17
N ARG A 50 -9.78 11.17 -0.83
CA ARG A 50 -9.71 11.42 -2.26
C ARG A 50 -8.38 10.97 -2.82
N SER A 51 -8.40 10.35 -4.00
CA SER A 51 -7.20 10.02 -4.77
C SER A 51 -7.42 10.32 -6.24
N GLU A 52 -6.36 10.75 -6.90
CA GLU A 52 -6.33 10.92 -8.36
C GLU A 52 -4.99 10.40 -8.89
N ALA A 53 -5.00 9.87 -10.10
CA ALA A 53 -3.80 9.36 -10.74
C ALA A 53 -3.89 9.47 -12.25
N ASP A 54 -2.80 9.96 -12.85
CA ASP A 54 -2.51 9.79 -14.27
C ASP A 54 -1.61 8.55 -14.39
N PHE A 55 -2.23 7.37 -14.52
CA PHE A 55 -1.57 6.08 -14.40
C PHE A 55 -0.78 5.71 -15.64
N ARG A 56 0.39 6.31 -15.79
CA ARG A 56 1.38 6.07 -16.84
C ARG A 56 2.77 6.47 -16.34
N PRO A 57 3.86 5.95 -16.90
CA PRO A 57 5.21 6.46 -16.59
C PRO A 57 5.29 7.97 -16.85
N GLY A 58 5.80 8.72 -15.87
CA GLY A 58 5.81 10.19 -15.88
C GLY A 58 4.52 10.85 -15.43
N GLY A 59 3.43 10.09 -15.25
CA GLY A 59 2.17 10.61 -14.74
C GLY A 59 2.22 10.89 -13.24
N LYS A 60 1.41 11.85 -12.79
CA LYS A 60 1.35 12.27 -11.38
C LYS A 60 0.19 11.63 -10.67
N TYR A 61 0.34 11.45 -9.36
CA TYR A 61 -0.72 10.96 -8.49
C TYR A 61 -0.73 11.73 -7.18
N PHE A 62 -1.87 11.72 -6.50
CA PHE A 62 -1.97 12.11 -5.11
C PHE A 62 -3.06 11.35 -4.38
N SER A 63 -2.91 11.30 -3.06
CA SER A 63 -3.94 10.87 -2.12
C SER A 63 -4.05 11.89 -1.01
N GLU A 64 -5.25 12.38 -0.78
CA GLU A 64 -5.58 13.31 0.29
C GLU A 64 -6.42 12.60 1.35
N GLY A 65 -6.26 13.03 2.59
CA GLY A 65 -7.04 12.49 3.68
C GLY A 65 -7.06 13.39 4.91
N GLU A 66 -7.61 12.83 5.97
CA GLU A 66 -7.70 13.54 7.24
C GLU A 66 -7.52 12.58 8.41
N GLY A 67 -6.94 13.08 9.49
CA GLY A 67 -6.82 12.41 10.76
C GLY A 67 -8.06 12.59 11.62
N VAL A 68 -8.06 11.93 12.77
CA VAL A 68 -9.16 11.95 13.74
C VAL A 68 -9.43 13.35 14.31
N ASP A 69 -8.43 14.19 14.33
CA ASP A 69 -8.48 15.60 14.76
C ASP A 69 -8.92 16.57 13.64
N GLY A 70 -9.31 16.04 12.47
CA GLY A 70 -9.64 16.82 11.29
C GLY A 70 -8.44 17.38 10.55
N LYS A 71 -7.22 17.05 10.98
CA LYS A 71 -5.99 17.50 10.35
C LYS A 71 -5.81 16.87 8.98
N LYS A 72 -5.65 17.70 7.96
CA LYS A 72 -5.48 17.27 6.57
C LYS A 72 -4.07 16.77 6.31
N PHE A 73 -3.95 15.76 5.45
CA PHE A 73 -2.66 15.31 4.91
C PHE A 73 -2.77 15.04 3.41
N ARG A 74 -1.64 15.02 2.76
CA ARG A 74 -1.52 14.68 1.33
C ARG A 74 -0.22 13.90 1.10
N VAL A 75 -0.30 12.89 0.27
CA VAL A 75 0.86 12.23 -0.33
C VAL A 75 0.75 12.40 -1.83
N GLU A 76 1.83 12.81 -2.46
CA GLU A 76 1.87 12.98 -3.90
C GLU A 76 3.18 12.49 -4.49
N GLY A 77 3.21 12.31 -5.79
CA GLY A 77 4.42 11.89 -6.50
C GLY A 77 4.18 11.67 -7.98
N GLU A 78 5.12 10.95 -8.56
CA GLU A 78 5.16 10.63 -9.99
C GLU A 78 5.45 9.15 -10.15
N TYR A 79 4.81 8.52 -11.14
CA TYR A 79 5.12 7.14 -11.51
C TYR A 79 6.41 7.12 -12.33
N LEU A 80 7.41 6.36 -11.87
CA LEU A 80 8.69 6.19 -12.54
C LEU A 80 8.68 4.98 -13.47
N GLU A 81 8.05 3.89 -13.03
CA GLU A 81 7.98 2.64 -13.78
C GLU A 81 6.66 1.92 -13.48
N ILE A 82 6.02 1.40 -14.51
CA ILE A 82 4.79 0.63 -14.38
C ILE A 82 4.89 -0.57 -15.32
N ASP A 83 4.69 -1.77 -14.77
CA ASP A 83 4.58 -3.01 -15.54
C ASP A 83 3.39 -3.85 -14.96
N PRO A 84 2.16 -3.63 -15.46
CA PRO A 84 0.99 -4.33 -14.95
C PRO A 84 1.04 -5.83 -15.25
N PRO A 85 0.60 -6.71 -14.34
CA PRO A 85 0.16 -6.45 -12.96
C PRO A 85 1.27 -6.69 -11.93
N ARG A 86 2.54 -6.50 -12.31
CA ARG A 86 3.72 -6.97 -11.58
C ARG A 86 4.45 -5.89 -10.79
N LEU A 87 4.50 -4.66 -11.33
CA LEU A 87 5.42 -3.65 -10.82
C LEU A 87 4.84 -2.24 -10.87
N ILE A 88 5.05 -1.49 -9.80
CA ILE A 88 4.83 -0.04 -9.72
C ILE A 88 6.01 0.56 -8.98
N VAL A 89 6.63 1.58 -9.56
CA VAL A 89 7.66 2.39 -8.91
C VAL A 89 7.21 3.84 -8.95
N GLN A 90 7.17 4.49 -7.79
CA GLN A 90 6.65 5.84 -7.66
C GLN A 90 7.45 6.65 -6.65
N THR A 91 7.59 7.93 -6.87
CA THR A 91 8.10 8.85 -5.86
C THR A 91 7.06 9.05 -4.77
N TRP A 92 7.50 9.40 -3.57
CA TRP A 92 6.65 9.52 -2.39
C TRP A 92 6.99 10.79 -1.63
N VAL A 93 6.08 11.76 -1.66
CA VAL A 93 6.27 13.07 -1.01
C VAL A 93 5.09 13.31 -0.06
N PRO A 94 5.25 13.00 1.23
CA PRO A 94 4.19 13.20 2.23
C PRO A 94 4.22 14.63 2.78
N SER A 95 3.04 15.19 3.04
CA SER A 95 2.91 16.52 3.68
C SER A 95 3.20 16.50 5.18
N PHE A 96 3.15 15.30 5.80
CA PHE A 96 3.31 15.11 7.25
C PHE A 96 4.75 14.80 7.67
N SER A 97 5.68 14.81 6.76
CA SER A 97 7.10 14.53 7.01
C SER A 97 7.95 15.43 6.13
N ASN A 98 9.14 15.74 6.60
CA ASN A 98 10.11 16.56 5.85
C ASN A 98 10.98 15.74 4.88
N ILE A 99 10.62 14.48 4.63
CA ILE A 99 11.35 13.65 3.67
C ILE A 99 11.04 14.09 2.23
N THR A 100 12.07 14.14 1.42
CA THR A 100 11.99 14.39 -0.02
C THR A 100 12.87 13.37 -0.74
N GLY A 101 12.51 13.08 -2.00
CA GLY A 101 13.29 12.15 -2.82
C GLY A 101 13.17 10.68 -2.41
N THR A 102 12.15 10.31 -1.66
CA THR A 102 11.89 8.90 -1.38
C THR A 102 11.13 8.24 -2.52
N VAL A 103 11.34 6.93 -2.67
CA VAL A 103 10.75 6.11 -3.74
C VAL A 103 10.14 4.86 -3.14
N VAL A 104 8.92 4.56 -3.55
CA VAL A 104 8.21 3.33 -3.19
C VAL A 104 8.16 2.40 -4.39
N ARG A 105 8.59 1.17 -4.20
CA ARG A 105 8.54 0.11 -5.20
C ARG A 105 7.64 -1.01 -4.71
N TRP A 106 6.63 -1.35 -5.52
CA TRP A 106 5.72 -2.46 -5.31
C TRP A 106 6.00 -3.56 -6.32
N GLU A 107 6.27 -4.76 -5.84
CA GLU A 107 6.37 -5.95 -6.67
C GLU A 107 5.32 -6.96 -6.26
N LEU A 108 4.58 -7.47 -7.24
CA LEU A 108 3.51 -8.45 -7.05
C LEU A 108 3.90 -9.75 -7.72
N GLU A 109 4.19 -10.78 -6.91
CA GLU A 109 4.56 -12.10 -7.40
C GLU A 109 3.37 -13.06 -7.25
N SER A 110 2.96 -13.70 -8.35
CA SER A 110 1.99 -14.80 -8.28
C SER A 110 2.57 -15.97 -7.53
N ARG A 111 1.79 -16.50 -6.60
CA ARG A 111 2.13 -17.70 -5.82
C ARG A 111 1.01 -18.73 -5.92
N PRO A 112 1.31 -20.00 -6.23
CA PRO A 112 0.30 -21.05 -6.16
C PRO A 112 -0.12 -21.25 -4.71
N VAL A 113 -1.43 -21.44 -4.48
CA VAL A 113 -1.98 -21.71 -3.17
C VAL A 113 -2.60 -23.10 -3.17
N HIS A 114 -2.00 -24.00 -2.39
CA HIS A 114 -2.58 -25.32 -2.17
C HIS A 114 -3.83 -25.19 -1.29
N GLY A 115 -4.97 -25.70 -1.77
CA GLY A 115 -6.21 -25.76 -0.99
C GLY A 115 -7.21 -24.63 -1.20
N LEU A 116 -6.91 -23.60 -1.99
CA LEU A 116 -7.94 -22.69 -2.47
C LEU A 116 -8.74 -23.41 -3.57
N GLN A 117 -9.94 -23.85 -3.23
CA GLN A 117 -10.86 -24.44 -4.19
C GLN A 117 -11.41 -23.33 -5.08
N THR A 118 -10.89 -23.23 -6.30
CA THR A 118 -11.53 -22.49 -7.35
C THR A 118 -12.45 -23.45 -8.13
N THR A 119 -13.68 -23.03 -8.36
CA THR A 119 -14.63 -23.76 -9.19
C THR A 119 -14.24 -23.63 -10.66
N GLY A 120 -13.63 -24.65 -11.24
CA GLY A 120 -13.24 -24.67 -12.66
C GLY A 120 -12.15 -25.71 -12.98
N PRO A 121 -11.87 -25.98 -14.27
CA PRO A 121 -10.92 -27.02 -14.68
C PRO A 121 -9.45 -26.76 -14.36
N ASN A 122 -9.07 -25.52 -14.03
CA ASN A 122 -7.72 -25.14 -13.57
C ASN A 122 -7.77 -24.73 -12.10
N ARG A 123 -7.60 -25.71 -11.23
CA ARG A 123 -7.92 -25.60 -9.80
C ARG A 123 -6.77 -25.21 -8.87
N MET A 124 -5.74 -24.59 -9.36
CA MET A 124 -4.75 -23.99 -8.45
C MET A 124 -5.13 -22.52 -8.26
N GLY A 125 -5.69 -22.21 -7.09
CA GLY A 125 -5.87 -20.83 -6.68
C GLY A 125 -4.52 -20.12 -6.68
N THR A 126 -4.45 -18.90 -7.22
CA THR A 126 -3.26 -18.08 -7.16
C THR A 126 -3.42 -17.03 -6.09
N GLY A 127 -2.45 -16.96 -5.21
CA GLY A 127 -2.27 -15.83 -4.29
C GLY A 127 -1.18 -14.90 -4.81
N THR A 128 -0.95 -13.84 -4.08
CA THR A 128 0.04 -12.82 -4.41
C THR A 128 0.97 -12.57 -3.23
N LEU A 129 2.28 -12.71 -3.44
CA LEU A 129 3.25 -12.16 -2.51
C LEU A 129 3.50 -10.70 -2.91
N VAL A 130 3.09 -9.77 -2.05
CA VAL A 130 3.29 -8.33 -2.23
C VAL A 130 4.57 -7.94 -1.53
N LYS A 131 5.53 -7.39 -2.26
CA LYS A 131 6.78 -6.85 -1.73
C LYS A 131 6.79 -5.34 -1.90
N LEU A 132 7.13 -4.64 -0.84
CA LEU A 132 7.29 -3.20 -0.84
C LEU A 132 8.70 -2.83 -0.42
N ARG A 133 9.33 -1.92 -1.17
CA ARG A 133 10.56 -1.23 -0.77
C ARG A 133 10.33 0.27 -0.80
N HIS A 134 10.61 0.92 0.32
CA HIS A 134 10.57 2.38 0.41
C HIS A 134 11.97 2.86 0.73
N THR A 135 12.59 3.57 -0.19
CA THR A 135 14.00 3.97 -0.14
C THR A 135 14.13 5.48 -0.01
N GLY A 136 15.28 5.94 0.50
CA GLY A 136 15.60 7.35 0.57
C GLY A 136 15.50 7.97 1.96
N PHE A 137 15.54 7.15 3.02
CA PHE A 137 15.47 7.59 4.42
C PHE A 137 16.85 7.88 5.05
N ALA A 138 17.91 7.92 4.27
CA ALA A 138 19.26 8.12 4.79
C ALA A 138 19.29 9.28 5.81
N ASN A 139 19.82 9.00 7.01
CA ASN A 139 19.94 9.94 8.13
C ASN A 139 18.62 10.46 8.72
N ASN A 140 17.49 9.80 8.42
CA ASN A 140 16.20 10.18 9.02
C ASN A 140 15.49 8.96 9.63
N ARG A 141 16.09 8.42 10.68
CA ARG A 141 15.55 7.27 11.39
C ARG A 141 14.12 7.46 11.90
N PRO A 142 13.76 8.60 12.53
CA PRO A 142 12.37 8.78 13.00
C PRO A 142 11.34 8.64 11.88
N SER A 143 11.62 9.21 10.71
CA SER A 143 10.74 9.11 9.56
C SER A 143 10.65 7.69 9.01
N ALA A 144 11.77 6.97 8.97
CA ALA A 144 11.78 5.56 8.54
C ALA A 144 10.93 4.69 9.49
N GLU A 145 11.06 4.87 10.79
CA GLU A 145 10.28 4.13 11.78
C GLU A 145 8.78 4.44 11.69
N ASP A 146 8.41 5.70 11.51
CA ASP A 146 7.01 6.11 11.33
C ASP A 146 6.40 5.51 10.07
N HIS A 147 7.11 5.56 8.96
CA HIS A 147 6.65 4.95 7.71
C HIS A 147 6.57 3.43 7.81
N ALA A 148 7.52 2.78 8.50
CA ALA A 148 7.46 1.32 8.70
C ALA A 148 6.20 0.91 9.48
N ARG A 149 5.85 1.62 10.54
CA ARG A 149 4.59 1.40 11.27
C ARG A 149 3.36 1.65 10.39
N GLY A 150 3.41 2.70 9.57
CA GLY A 150 2.35 3.02 8.61
C GLY A 150 2.16 1.92 7.57
N TRP A 151 3.23 1.44 6.98
CA TRP A 151 3.16 0.37 5.98
C TRP A 151 2.61 -0.93 6.54
N GLN A 152 2.92 -1.26 7.79
CA GLN A 152 2.35 -2.45 8.42
C GLN A 152 0.82 -2.40 8.46
N ARG A 153 0.25 -1.24 8.82
CA ARG A 153 -1.20 -1.03 8.82
C ARG A 153 -1.77 -1.06 7.40
N VAL A 154 -1.17 -0.32 6.49
CA VAL A 154 -1.63 -0.17 5.11
C VAL A 154 -1.67 -1.52 4.40
N LEU A 155 -0.64 -2.34 4.53
CA LEU A 155 -0.61 -3.68 3.94
C LEU A 155 -1.71 -4.58 4.52
N GLY A 156 -1.96 -4.49 5.82
CA GLY A 156 -3.06 -5.22 6.46
C GLY A 156 -4.44 -4.76 6.00
N TRP A 157 -4.65 -3.46 5.84
CA TRP A 157 -5.90 -2.92 5.31
C TRP A 157 -6.14 -3.32 3.86
N MET A 158 -5.11 -3.29 3.03
CA MET A 158 -5.19 -3.72 1.64
C MET A 158 -5.55 -5.21 1.56
N GLN A 159 -4.87 -6.06 2.33
CA GLN A 159 -5.18 -7.49 2.40
C GLN A 159 -6.64 -7.75 2.77
N ALA A 160 -7.13 -7.13 3.84
CA ALA A 160 -8.49 -7.31 4.30
C ALA A 160 -9.54 -6.80 3.30
N PHE A 161 -9.25 -5.72 2.59
CA PHE A 161 -10.10 -5.21 1.53
C PHE A 161 -10.17 -6.19 0.35
N VAL A 162 -9.03 -6.67 -0.12
CA VAL A 162 -8.98 -7.57 -1.28
C VAL A 162 -9.57 -8.95 -0.96
N GLU A 163 -9.27 -9.51 0.21
CA GLU A 163 -9.71 -10.85 0.60
C GLU A 163 -11.14 -10.89 1.12
N LYS A 164 -11.59 -9.87 1.83
CA LYS A 164 -12.86 -9.89 2.59
C LYS A 164 -13.82 -8.75 2.25
N GLY A 165 -13.39 -7.80 1.40
CA GLY A 165 -14.19 -6.61 1.12
C GLY A 165 -14.28 -5.63 2.28
N GLU A 166 -13.41 -5.73 3.28
CA GLU A 166 -13.38 -4.84 4.43
C GLU A 166 -12.93 -3.43 4.00
N THR A 167 -13.68 -2.42 4.41
CA THR A 167 -13.40 -1.02 4.05
C THR A 167 -13.04 -0.20 5.29
N ALA A 168 -12.57 1.03 5.08
CA ALA A 168 -12.31 1.98 6.17
C ALA A 168 -13.58 2.23 7.02
N ASP A 169 -14.76 2.12 6.40
CA ASP A 169 -16.03 2.32 7.10
C ASP A 169 -16.50 1.09 7.88
N THR A 170 -16.15 -0.11 7.43
CA THR A 170 -16.57 -1.37 8.06
C THR A 170 -15.60 -1.88 9.13
N ARG A 171 -14.37 -1.35 9.19
CA ARG A 171 -13.40 -1.70 10.23
C ARG A 171 -13.85 -1.22 11.59
N GLU A 172 -13.60 -2.04 12.62
CA GLU A 172 -13.81 -1.62 13.99
C GLU A 172 -12.97 -0.36 14.27
N PRO A 173 -13.58 0.67 14.89
CA PRO A 173 -12.83 1.85 15.29
C PRO A 173 -11.74 1.49 16.31
N LEU A 174 -10.59 2.18 16.22
CA LEU A 174 -9.62 2.07 17.29
C LEU A 174 -10.23 2.67 18.56
N SER A 175 -10.19 1.90 19.63
CA SER A 175 -10.57 2.37 20.96
C SER A 175 -9.66 3.52 21.37
N ALA A 176 -10.25 4.56 21.90
CA ALA A 176 -9.50 5.70 22.43
C ALA A 176 -8.68 5.25 23.66
#